data_f98012597faf08c8ae599ade49cde4e4
#
_entry.id   f98012597faf08c8ae599ade49cde4e4
#
_cell.length_a   1.000
_cell.length_b   1.000
_cell.length_c   1.000
_cell.angle_alpha   90.00
_cell.angle_beta   90.00
_cell.angle_gamma   90.00
#
_symmetry.space_group_name_H-M   'P 1'
#
loop_
_entity.id
_entity.type
_entity.pdbx_description
1 polymer ?
#
loop_
_entity_poly.entity_id
_entity_poly.type
_entity_poly.pdbx_seq_one_letter_code
_entity_poly.pdbx_strand_id
1 'polypeptide(L)'
;TYEVEVTTFRCESGYVDGRWPSSVKFVEDINRDLGRRDFTFNAMAIDLSKLELESGEEEKEVEIYDPFDGVGDIKKKIVRAVGTPIERFKEDGLRSFKACRMASQFGFSIEPVTLDAIKKSISGSENISMERIRDEFMKMLINSPKPSVGIELMRETGLLQIFLPELLEGFGVEQKLYHADDVYYHSIKTCDAAEDSVKFAALLHDIAKPRTDMGNGHFYGHDRMGAEMVEKIMKRMKFPKAEIERTKKLIINHMFYYPHIEDGMTSEEKENIELHKWSDSAVRRFIQRVGEENIDDLFKLRMADAQSNASTSFKPEEITILQKRISEIRHQDMALKVTDLRVNGADLERIGITKGPQMGYVLKQLLEVVIDNPILNTKEDLERLALEIRKQMEKAQ
;
A
#
# COMPACT_ATOMS: atom_id res chain seq x y z
N THR A 1 -22.64 -17.62 -6.65
CA THR A 1 -23.48 -17.17 -5.53
C THR A 1 -23.45 -15.65 -5.55
N TYR A 2 -24.61 -15.00 -5.66
CA TYR A 2 -24.75 -13.56 -5.57
C TYR A 2 -25.23 -13.22 -4.17
N GLU A 3 -24.64 -12.20 -3.54
CA GLU A 3 -25.08 -11.66 -2.27
C GLU A 3 -26.02 -10.49 -2.56
N VAL A 4 -27.23 -10.53 -2.01
CA VAL A 4 -28.26 -9.49 -2.21
C VAL A 4 -28.61 -8.91 -0.85
N GLU A 5 -28.36 -7.61 -0.67
CA GLU A 5 -28.79 -6.89 0.52
C GLU A 5 -30.27 -6.50 0.41
N VAL A 6 -31.07 -6.91 1.40
CA VAL A 6 -32.49 -6.54 1.49
C VAL A 6 -32.69 -5.60 2.67
N THR A 7 -33.30 -4.43 2.43
CA THR A 7 -33.60 -3.44 3.46
C THR A 7 -34.98 -2.81 3.23
N THR A 8 -35.61 -2.33 4.30
CA THR A 8 -36.82 -1.51 4.24
C THR A 8 -36.52 -0.05 4.00
N PHE A 9 -37.42 0.67 3.31
CA PHE A 9 -37.27 2.12 3.16
C PHE A 9 -37.32 2.80 4.51
N ARG A 10 -36.44 3.76 4.70
CA ARG A 10 -36.33 4.50 5.95
C ARG A 10 -35.96 5.95 5.74
N CYS A 11 -36.35 6.81 6.67
CA CYS A 11 -35.80 8.15 6.83
C CYS A 11 -34.98 8.24 8.12
N GLU A 12 -34.00 9.08 8.09
CA GLU A 12 -33.02 9.28 9.17
C GLU A 12 -32.99 10.75 9.57
N SER A 13 -32.87 11.03 10.86
CA SER A 13 -32.78 12.42 11.36
C SER A 13 -31.96 12.51 12.64
N GLY A 14 -31.42 13.73 12.92
CA GLY A 14 -30.70 14.02 14.15
C GLY A 14 -29.40 13.23 14.25
N TYR A 15 -28.48 13.45 13.31
CA TYR A 15 -27.18 12.75 13.33
C TYR A 15 -26.32 13.20 14.51
N VAL A 16 -25.81 12.23 15.26
CA VAL A 16 -24.89 12.42 16.35
C VAL A 16 -23.49 11.99 15.88
N ASP A 17 -22.47 12.78 16.20
CA ASP A 17 -21.07 12.57 15.85
C ASP A 17 -20.82 12.37 14.33
N GLY A 18 -21.68 12.98 13.48
CA GLY A 18 -21.51 12.91 12.01
C GLY A 18 -21.62 11.49 11.44
N ARG A 19 -22.37 10.58 12.09
CA ARG A 19 -22.52 9.18 11.64
C ARG A 19 -23.86 8.54 11.95
N TRP A 20 -24.27 8.60 13.22
CA TRP A 20 -25.41 7.82 13.68
C TRP A 20 -26.66 8.69 13.74
N PRO A 21 -27.71 8.33 13.00
CA PRO A 21 -29.00 9.03 13.16
C PRO A 21 -29.55 8.72 14.56
N SER A 22 -29.97 9.77 15.29
CA SER A 22 -30.62 9.61 16.59
C SER A 22 -32.03 9.05 16.44
N SER A 23 -32.61 9.14 15.25
CA SER A 23 -33.93 8.59 14.92
C SER A 23 -33.93 7.96 13.52
N VAL A 24 -34.38 6.72 13.47
CA VAL A 24 -34.67 5.97 12.24
C VAL A 24 -36.14 5.64 12.22
N LYS A 25 -36.85 6.04 11.17
CA LYS A 25 -38.26 5.70 10.95
C LYS A 25 -38.41 4.97 9.64
N PHE A 26 -39.04 3.81 9.64
CA PHE A 26 -39.42 3.11 8.43
C PHE A 26 -40.53 3.87 7.72
N VAL A 27 -40.46 3.94 6.41
CA VAL A 27 -41.39 4.70 5.56
C VAL A 27 -41.80 3.85 4.36
N GLU A 28 -42.96 4.15 3.81
CA GLU A 28 -43.46 3.52 2.57
C GLU A 28 -43.04 4.33 1.31
N ASP A 29 -42.65 5.59 1.50
CA ASP A 29 -42.27 6.49 0.42
C ASP A 29 -40.79 6.32 0.04
N ILE A 30 -40.56 5.77 -1.14
CA ILE A 30 -39.21 5.58 -1.70
C ILE A 30 -38.44 6.89 -1.84
N ASN A 31 -39.08 8.02 -2.09
CA ASN A 31 -38.41 9.32 -2.20
C ASN A 31 -37.69 9.70 -0.94
N ARG A 32 -38.23 9.35 0.22
CA ARG A 32 -37.58 9.61 1.51
C ARG A 32 -36.34 8.74 1.69
N ASP A 33 -36.35 7.51 1.22
CA ASP A 33 -35.17 6.66 1.28
C ASP A 33 -34.10 7.12 0.29
N LEU A 34 -34.46 7.42 -0.93
CA LEU A 34 -33.53 7.92 -1.95
C LEU A 34 -32.95 9.30 -1.56
N GLY A 35 -33.78 10.17 -0.98
CA GLY A 35 -33.40 11.53 -0.56
C GLY A 35 -32.34 11.58 0.56
N ARG A 36 -32.14 10.52 1.35
CA ARG A 36 -31.07 10.45 2.37
C ARG A 36 -29.75 9.89 1.86
N ARG A 37 -29.70 9.41 0.62
CA ARG A 37 -28.48 8.81 0.02
C ARG A 37 -27.43 9.87 -0.26
N ASP A 38 -26.23 9.41 -0.57
CA ASP A 38 -25.06 10.27 -0.74
C ASP A 38 -25.06 11.02 -2.08
N PHE A 39 -25.14 10.28 -3.21
CA PHE A 39 -25.03 10.86 -4.56
C PHE A 39 -26.23 10.50 -5.44
N THR A 40 -26.54 11.37 -6.41
CA THR A 40 -27.69 11.25 -7.31
C THR A 40 -27.73 9.91 -8.04
N PHE A 41 -26.60 9.44 -8.57
CA PHE A 41 -26.48 8.17 -9.28
C PHE A 41 -26.61 6.94 -8.36
N ASN A 42 -26.52 7.11 -7.05
CA ASN A 42 -26.82 6.07 -6.03
C ASN A 42 -28.26 6.19 -5.49
N ALA A 43 -29.00 7.21 -5.92
CA ALA A 43 -30.35 7.52 -5.46
C ALA A 43 -31.43 7.22 -6.53
N MET A 44 -31.22 6.13 -7.26
CA MET A 44 -32.14 5.62 -8.29
C MET A 44 -32.69 4.26 -7.86
N ALA A 45 -33.81 3.86 -8.40
CA ALA A 45 -34.45 2.57 -8.12
C ALA A 45 -35.12 1.98 -9.36
N ILE A 46 -35.35 0.66 -9.33
CA ILE A 46 -36.13 -0.07 -10.33
C ILE A 46 -37.19 -0.86 -9.56
N ASP A 47 -38.42 -0.85 -10.07
CA ASP A 47 -39.51 -1.67 -9.55
C ASP A 47 -39.42 -3.08 -10.13
N LEU A 48 -38.92 -4.03 -9.34
CA LEU A 48 -38.77 -5.41 -9.77
C LEU A 48 -40.10 -6.12 -10.04
N SER A 49 -41.21 -5.64 -9.48
CA SER A 49 -42.56 -6.24 -9.73
C SER A 49 -43.04 -6.01 -11.16
N LYS A 50 -42.46 -5.00 -11.84
CA LYS A 50 -42.75 -4.69 -13.24
C LYS A 50 -41.83 -5.43 -14.23
N LEU A 51 -40.85 -6.18 -13.75
CA LEU A 51 -39.95 -6.98 -14.57
C LEU A 51 -40.64 -8.33 -14.89
N GLU A 52 -41.18 -8.49 -16.06
CA GLU A 52 -41.55 -9.81 -16.60
C GLU A 52 -40.27 -10.55 -16.97
N LEU A 53 -39.84 -11.44 -16.06
CA LEU A 53 -38.70 -12.35 -16.28
C LEU A 53 -39.14 -13.58 -17.07
N GLU A 54 -39.52 -13.42 -18.33
CA GLU A 54 -39.65 -14.54 -19.24
C GLU A 54 -38.26 -14.96 -19.74
N SER A 55 -37.93 -16.23 -19.53
CA SER A 55 -36.69 -16.86 -19.93
C SER A 55 -36.58 -16.87 -21.47
N GLY A 56 -35.74 -16.05 -22.06
CA GLY A 56 -35.28 -16.22 -23.44
C GLY A 56 -35.58 -15.10 -24.42
N GLU A 57 -35.99 -13.92 -24.01
CA GLU A 57 -36.31 -12.82 -24.92
C GLU A 57 -35.45 -11.55 -24.70
N GLU A 58 -35.38 -10.79 -25.79
CA GLU A 58 -34.64 -9.57 -26.05
C GLU A 58 -34.54 -8.55 -24.88
N GLU A 59 -33.50 -7.73 -24.89
CA GLU A 59 -33.29 -6.61 -23.97
C GLU A 59 -34.57 -5.78 -23.83
N LYS A 60 -35.25 -5.88 -22.67
CA LYS A 60 -36.43 -5.04 -22.37
C LYS A 60 -35.96 -3.73 -21.74
N GLU A 61 -36.51 -2.63 -22.20
CA GLU A 61 -36.34 -1.32 -21.56
C GLU A 61 -36.92 -1.33 -20.16
N VAL A 62 -36.13 -0.98 -19.17
CA VAL A 62 -36.53 -0.93 -17.76
C VAL A 62 -36.72 0.52 -17.34
N GLU A 63 -37.89 0.85 -16.80
CA GLU A 63 -38.18 2.16 -16.23
C GLU A 63 -37.35 2.38 -14.94
N ILE A 64 -36.46 3.36 -14.96
CA ILE A 64 -35.67 3.76 -13.81
C ILE A 64 -36.40 4.91 -13.09
N TYR A 65 -36.68 4.71 -11.80
CA TYR A 65 -37.19 5.75 -10.93
C TYR A 65 -36.01 6.63 -10.47
N ASP A 66 -35.92 7.86 -11.00
CA ASP A 66 -34.78 8.73 -10.83
C ASP A 66 -35.21 10.16 -10.42
N PRO A 67 -35.57 10.39 -9.15
CA PRO A 67 -36.07 11.68 -8.70
C PRO A 67 -35.01 12.76 -8.61
N PHE A 68 -33.70 12.43 -8.76
CA PHE A 68 -32.59 13.35 -8.59
C PHE A 68 -31.70 13.53 -9.83
N ASP A 69 -32.13 13.08 -11.01
CA ASP A 69 -31.40 13.13 -12.29
C ASP A 69 -30.05 12.37 -12.25
N GLY A 70 -30.02 11.23 -11.54
CA GLY A 70 -28.80 10.41 -11.43
C GLY A 70 -28.34 9.85 -12.78
N VAL A 71 -29.29 9.45 -13.65
CA VAL A 71 -29.01 9.03 -15.04
C VAL A 71 -28.37 10.17 -15.83
N GLY A 72 -28.89 11.40 -15.68
CA GLY A 72 -28.31 12.58 -16.29
C GLY A 72 -26.88 12.88 -15.81
N ASP A 73 -26.62 12.72 -14.53
CA ASP A 73 -25.30 12.89 -13.95
C ASP A 73 -24.31 11.79 -14.38
N ILE A 74 -24.74 10.54 -14.53
CA ILE A 74 -23.90 9.47 -15.12
C ILE A 74 -23.51 9.84 -16.56
N LYS A 75 -24.47 10.27 -17.40
CA LYS A 75 -24.19 10.67 -18.79
C LYS A 75 -23.22 11.85 -18.87
N LYS A 76 -23.33 12.79 -17.93
CA LYS A 76 -22.43 13.96 -17.83
C LYS A 76 -21.12 13.65 -17.12
N LYS A 77 -20.96 12.46 -16.55
CA LYS A 77 -19.83 12.04 -15.73
C LYS A 77 -19.60 12.96 -14.52
N ILE A 78 -20.64 13.19 -13.74
CA ILE A 78 -20.66 14.10 -12.59
C ILE A 78 -20.97 13.34 -11.31
N VAL A 79 -20.21 13.62 -10.25
CA VAL A 79 -20.51 13.24 -8.87
C VAL A 79 -21.23 14.42 -8.22
N ARG A 80 -22.52 14.28 -7.98
CA ARG A 80 -23.38 15.29 -7.34
C ARG A 80 -24.01 14.73 -6.08
N ALA A 81 -23.96 15.48 -4.97
CA ALA A 81 -24.65 15.12 -3.75
C ALA A 81 -26.18 15.28 -3.90
N VAL A 82 -26.96 14.40 -3.26
CA VAL A 82 -28.41 14.48 -3.22
C VAL A 82 -28.84 15.68 -2.38
N GLY A 83 -29.75 16.51 -2.88
CA GLY A 83 -30.31 17.65 -2.15
C GLY A 83 -29.28 18.75 -1.84
N THR A 84 -29.15 19.14 -0.57
CA THR A 84 -28.21 20.20 -0.14
C THR A 84 -26.88 19.58 0.26
N PRO A 85 -25.78 19.74 -0.54
CA PRO A 85 -24.51 19.05 -0.30
C PRO A 85 -23.92 19.26 1.10
N ILE A 86 -23.95 20.49 1.62
CA ILE A 86 -23.41 20.82 2.95
C ILE A 86 -24.14 20.06 4.08
N GLU A 87 -25.44 19.81 3.94
CA GLU A 87 -26.20 19.04 4.91
C GLU A 87 -25.83 17.55 4.83
N ARG A 88 -25.69 17.03 3.61
CA ARG A 88 -25.27 15.64 3.39
C ARG A 88 -23.91 15.34 4.01
N PHE A 89 -22.95 16.24 3.89
CA PHE A 89 -21.61 16.07 4.48
C PHE A 89 -21.59 16.28 5.99
N LYS A 90 -22.50 17.10 6.55
CA LYS A 90 -22.68 17.21 8.00
C LYS A 90 -23.31 15.97 8.63
N GLU A 91 -24.18 15.26 7.89
CA GLU A 91 -24.79 14.01 8.37
C GLU A 91 -23.77 12.87 8.47
N ASP A 92 -22.92 12.70 7.48
CA ASP A 92 -21.80 11.75 7.46
C ASP A 92 -20.62 12.35 6.69
N GLY A 93 -19.62 12.82 7.43
CA GLY A 93 -18.40 13.40 6.84
C GLY A 93 -17.63 12.43 5.92
N LEU A 94 -17.82 11.10 6.07
CA LEU A 94 -17.22 10.11 5.19
C LEU A 94 -17.71 10.25 3.73
N ARG A 95 -18.88 10.85 3.51
CA ARG A 95 -19.39 11.12 2.15
C ARG A 95 -18.45 12.02 1.35
N SER A 96 -17.68 12.91 2.01
CA SER A 96 -16.64 13.72 1.38
C SER A 96 -15.51 12.86 0.78
N PHE A 97 -15.04 11.86 1.52
CA PHE A 97 -14.05 10.89 1.03
C PHE A 97 -14.62 10.01 -0.08
N LYS A 98 -15.88 9.58 0.06
CA LYS A 98 -16.59 8.82 -0.98
C LYS A 98 -16.71 9.62 -2.29
N ALA A 99 -16.96 10.93 -2.23
CA ALA A 99 -17.03 11.78 -3.44
C ALA A 99 -15.70 11.73 -4.21
N CYS A 100 -14.57 11.91 -3.52
CA CYS A 100 -13.24 11.84 -4.15
C CYS A 100 -12.97 10.43 -4.72
N ARG A 101 -13.34 9.37 -3.98
CA ARG A 101 -13.22 8.00 -4.47
C ARG A 101 -14.06 7.75 -5.73
N MET A 102 -15.34 8.13 -5.73
CA MET A 102 -16.23 7.91 -6.86
C MET A 102 -15.74 8.68 -8.10
N ALA A 103 -15.27 9.92 -7.92
CA ALA A 103 -14.68 10.70 -8.99
C ALA A 103 -13.46 10.00 -9.61
N SER A 104 -12.55 9.50 -8.78
CA SER A 104 -11.36 8.78 -9.23
C SER A 104 -11.69 7.42 -9.87
N GLN A 105 -12.59 6.65 -9.25
CA GLN A 105 -12.95 5.30 -9.69
C GLN A 105 -13.67 5.29 -11.04
N PHE A 106 -14.57 6.25 -11.27
CA PHE A 106 -15.37 6.31 -12.50
C PHE A 106 -14.83 7.31 -13.53
N GLY A 107 -13.79 8.08 -13.20
CA GLY A 107 -13.29 9.15 -14.03
C GLY A 107 -14.32 10.29 -14.19
N PHE A 108 -15.08 10.58 -13.12
CA PHE A 108 -16.08 11.62 -13.07
C PHE A 108 -15.49 12.91 -12.44
N SER A 109 -16.06 14.06 -12.79
CA SER A 109 -15.80 15.33 -12.10
C SER A 109 -16.77 15.51 -10.93
N ILE A 110 -16.31 16.14 -9.83
CA ILE A 110 -17.22 16.53 -8.75
C ILE A 110 -17.91 17.83 -9.15
N GLU A 111 -19.23 17.89 -9.01
CA GLU A 111 -20.00 19.11 -9.26
C GLU A 111 -19.46 20.27 -8.41
N PRO A 112 -19.33 21.50 -8.97
CA PRO A 112 -18.71 22.64 -8.25
C PRO A 112 -19.34 22.95 -6.89
N VAL A 113 -20.69 22.88 -6.78
CA VAL A 113 -21.39 23.14 -5.52
C VAL A 113 -21.11 22.02 -4.50
N THR A 114 -21.06 20.78 -4.96
CA THR A 114 -20.70 19.61 -4.15
C THR A 114 -19.24 19.71 -3.67
N LEU A 115 -18.30 20.10 -4.56
CA LEU A 115 -16.90 20.28 -4.22
C LEU A 115 -16.68 21.41 -3.19
N ASP A 116 -17.37 22.53 -3.35
CA ASP A 116 -17.32 23.66 -2.39
C ASP A 116 -17.89 23.24 -1.01
N ALA A 117 -18.95 22.45 -1.00
CA ALA A 117 -19.50 21.91 0.24
C ALA A 117 -18.54 20.96 0.95
N ILE A 118 -17.75 20.14 0.24
CA ILE A 118 -16.69 19.33 0.84
C ILE A 118 -15.69 20.22 1.57
N LYS A 119 -15.18 21.27 0.89
CA LYS A 119 -14.21 22.22 1.49
C LYS A 119 -14.77 22.89 2.74
N LYS A 120 -16.05 23.23 2.76
CA LYS A 120 -16.71 23.87 3.91
C LYS A 120 -17.07 22.94 5.05
N SER A 121 -17.10 21.62 4.83
CA SER A 121 -17.49 20.61 5.83
C SER A 121 -16.31 19.88 6.46
N ILE A 122 -15.08 20.29 6.22
CA ILE A 122 -13.85 19.61 6.71
C ILE A 122 -13.87 19.42 8.21
N SER A 123 -14.26 20.42 9.01
CA SER A 123 -14.33 20.32 10.47
C SER A 123 -15.23 19.18 10.96
N GLY A 124 -16.26 18.81 10.20
CA GLY A 124 -17.10 17.63 10.47
C GLY A 124 -16.41 16.31 10.14
N SER A 125 -15.43 16.34 9.22
CA SER A 125 -14.71 15.13 8.78
C SER A 125 -13.61 14.69 9.76
N GLU A 126 -13.17 15.56 10.66
CA GLU A 126 -12.15 15.25 11.70
C GLU A 126 -12.65 14.25 12.75
N ASN A 127 -13.96 14.10 12.93
CA ASN A 127 -14.56 13.18 13.88
C ASN A 127 -14.78 11.77 13.34
N ILE A 128 -14.42 11.51 12.08
CA ILE A 128 -14.59 10.18 11.46
C ILE A 128 -13.50 9.24 11.97
N SER A 129 -13.87 8.00 12.29
CA SER A 129 -12.87 7.01 12.70
C SER A 129 -11.85 6.74 11.59
N MET A 130 -10.59 6.62 11.96
CA MET A 130 -9.50 6.40 11.01
C MET A 130 -9.66 5.09 10.22
N GLU A 131 -10.31 4.07 10.78
CA GLU A 131 -10.64 2.84 10.07
C GLU A 131 -11.55 3.09 8.88
N ARG A 132 -12.60 3.93 9.05
CA ARG A 132 -13.53 4.25 7.96
C ARG A 132 -12.84 5.05 6.86
N ILE A 133 -12.01 6.01 7.23
CA ILE A 133 -11.21 6.81 6.27
C ILE A 133 -10.26 5.88 5.52
N ARG A 134 -9.51 5.02 6.25
CA ARG A 134 -8.63 4.02 5.64
C ARG A 134 -9.35 3.16 4.61
N ASP A 135 -10.50 2.61 4.99
CA ASP A 135 -11.23 1.68 4.14
C ASP A 135 -11.72 2.37 2.85
N GLU A 136 -12.22 3.61 2.92
CA GLU A 136 -12.58 4.37 1.72
C GLU A 136 -11.34 4.75 0.89
N PHE A 137 -10.24 5.12 1.53
CA PHE A 137 -8.99 5.43 0.86
C PHE A 137 -8.39 4.21 0.14
N MET A 138 -8.34 3.05 0.81
CA MET A 138 -7.85 1.81 0.22
C MET A 138 -8.73 1.34 -0.94
N LYS A 139 -10.06 1.44 -0.82
CA LYS A 139 -10.99 1.19 -1.95
C LYS A 139 -10.70 2.12 -3.13
N MET A 140 -10.36 3.38 -2.87
CA MET A 140 -9.97 4.32 -3.94
C MET A 140 -8.68 3.87 -4.61
N LEU A 141 -7.64 3.55 -3.83
CA LEU A 141 -6.36 3.13 -4.39
C LEU A 141 -6.50 1.88 -5.28
N ILE A 142 -7.26 0.88 -4.83
CA ILE A 142 -7.40 -0.41 -5.52
C ILE A 142 -8.34 -0.32 -6.73
N ASN A 143 -9.49 0.36 -6.59
CA ASN A 143 -10.54 0.32 -7.61
C ASN A 143 -10.46 1.47 -8.63
N SER A 144 -9.56 2.44 -8.45
CA SER A 144 -9.41 3.54 -9.39
C SER A 144 -8.36 3.23 -10.45
N PRO A 145 -8.63 3.50 -11.73
CA PRO A 145 -7.64 3.41 -12.79
C PRO A 145 -6.46 4.37 -12.58
N LYS A 146 -6.72 5.52 -11.94
CA LYS A 146 -5.74 6.54 -11.57
C LYS A 146 -6.04 7.07 -10.17
N PRO A 147 -5.53 6.40 -9.12
CA PRO A 147 -5.65 6.86 -7.74
C PRO A 147 -5.21 8.31 -7.51
N SER A 148 -4.22 8.79 -8.28
CA SER A 148 -3.72 10.17 -8.19
C SER A 148 -4.82 11.22 -8.33
N VAL A 149 -5.84 10.98 -9.15
CA VAL A 149 -6.99 11.90 -9.31
C VAL A 149 -7.72 12.08 -7.96
N GLY A 150 -8.01 11.00 -7.27
CA GLY A 150 -8.69 11.05 -5.96
C GLY A 150 -7.81 11.66 -4.88
N ILE A 151 -6.50 11.37 -4.89
CA ILE A 151 -5.52 11.93 -3.95
C ILE A 151 -5.42 13.45 -4.15
N GLU A 152 -5.36 13.94 -5.41
CA GLU A 152 -5.38 15.38 -5.72
C GLU A 152 -6.68 16.06 -5.26
N LEU A 153 -7.82 15.44 -5.50
CA LEU A 153 -9.09 15.97 -4.99
C LEU A 153 -9.09 16.05 -3.44
N MET A 154 -8.53 15.07 -2.75
CA MET A 154 -8.40 15.10 -1.31
C MET A 154 -7.41 16.17 -0.84
N ARG A 155 -6.32 16.42 -1.59
CA ARG A 155 -5.40 17.54 -1.32
C ARG A 155 -6.07 18.89 -1.51
N GLU A 156 -6.72 19.11 -2.65
CA GLU A 156 -7.40 20.38 -2.97
C GLU A 156 -8.54 20.73 -2.03
N THR A 157 -9.22 19.71 -1.50
CA THR A 157 -10.31 19.90 -0.54
C THR A 157 -9.85 19.97 0.90
N GLY A 158 -8.57 19.66 1.21
CA GLY A 158 -8.03 19.61 2.56
C GLY A 158 -8.28 18.29 3.29
N LEU A 159 -8.97 17.32 2.68
CA LEU A 159 -9.22 16.00 3.31
C LEU A 159 -7.93 15.21 3.56
N LEU A 160 -6.94 15.33 2.68
CA LEU A 160 -5.66 14.62 2.82
C LEU A 160 -4.92 15.04 4.10
N GLN A 161 -5.04 16.30 4.52
CA GLN A 161 -4.45 16.84 5.74
C GLN A 161 -4.96 16.13 7.01
N ILE A 162 -6.18 15.57 6.98
CA ILE A 162 -6.81 14.95 8.16
C ILE A 162 -6.14 13.63 8.54
N PHE A 163 -5.77 12.80 7.54
CA PHE A 163 -5.33 11.43 7.82
C PHE A 163 -3.92 11.11 7.34
N LEU A 164 -3.40 11.84 6.34
CA LEU A 164 -2.08 11.60 5.74
C LEU A 164 -1.33 12.92 5.46
N PRO A 165 -1.18 13.81 6.47
CA PRO A 165 -0.49 15.09 6.29
C PRO A 165 0.97 14.93 5.87
N GLU A 166 1.62 13.81 6.23
CA GLU A 166 3.01 13.52 5.89
C GLU A 166 3.25 13.45 4.38
N LEU A 167 2.25 13.02 3.60
CA LEU A 167 2.38 13.00 2.14
C LEU A 167 2.50 14.41 1.55
N LEU A 168 1.84 15.39 2.18
CA LEU A 168 1.89 16.79 1.76
C LEU A 168 3.26 17.45 2.00
N GLU A 169 4.08 16.91 2.89
CA GLU A 169 5.44 17.41 3.11
C GLU A 169 6.31 17.29 1.84
N GLY A 170 5.97 16.33 0.96
CA GLY A 170 6.66 16.15 -0.33
C GLY A 170 6.28 17.15 -1.40
N PHE A 171 5.22 17.93 -1.21
CA PHE A 171 4.76 18.90 -2.20
C PHE A 171 5.75 20.06 -2.34
N GLY A 172 6.28 20.27 -3.57
CA GLY A 172 7.30 21.28 -3.85
C GLY A 172 8.73 20.90 -3.45
N VAL A 173 8.97 19.68 -2.94
CA VAL A 173 10.34 19.20 -2.64
C VAL A 173 10.98 18.64 -3.90
N GLU A 174 11.88 19.42 -4.51
CA GLU A 174 12.55 19.06 -5.76
C GLU A 174 13.57 17.92 -5.60
N GLN A 175 13.58 17.00 -6.55
CA GLN A 175 14.50 15.86 -6.61
C GLN A 175 15.55 16.04 -7.73
N LYS A 176 16.37 17.07 -7.64
CA LYS A 176 17.21 17.70 -8.70
C LYS A 176 18.01 16.79 -9.63
N LEU A 177 18.33 15.55 -9.26
CA LEU A 177 19.29 14.73 -10.01
C LEU A 177 18.64 13.64 -10.89
N TYR A 178 17.48 13.13 -10.52
CA TYR A 178 16.93 11.91 -11.12
C TYR A 178 15.42 11.97 -11.43
N HIS A 179 14.70 13.03 -11.06
CA HIS A 179 13.25 13.11 -11.17
C HIS A 179 12.80 14.45 -11.80
N ALA A 180 11.84 14.40 -12.71
CA ALA A 180 11.20 15.56 -13.28
C ALA A 180 10.12 16.16 -12.36
N ASP A 181 9.62 15.37 -11.42
CA ASP A 181 8.57 15.71 -10.47
C ASP A 181 9.14 15.96 -9.06
N ASP A 182 8.40 16.72 -8.24
CA ASP A 182 8.64 16.77 -6.81
C ASP A 182 8.32 15.43 -6.13
N VAL A 183 8.67 15.29 -4.85
CA VAL A 183 8.46 14.04 -4.10
C VAL A 183 6.98 13.64 -4.05
N TYR A 184 6.07 14.61 -3.93
CA TYR A 184 4.62 14.36 -3.88
C TYR A 184 4.09 13.81 -5.21
N TYR A 185 4.36 14.50 -6.33
CA TYR A 185 3.88 14.08 -7.64
C TYR A 185 4.52 12.77 -8.08
N HIS A 186 5.79 12.54 -7.77
CA HIS A 186 6.42 11.24 -7.97
C HIS A 186 5.69 10.13 -7.21
N SER A 187 5.41 10.34 -5.92
CA SER A 187 4.72 9.35 -5.07
C SER A 187 3.33 8.97 -5.59
N ILE A 188 2.51 9.96 -6.01
CA ILE A 188 1.17 9.65 -6.53
C ILE A 188 1.20 9.00 -7.92
N LYS A 189 2.18 9.34 -8.77
CA LYS A 189 2.42 8.67 -10.07
C LYS A 189 2.92 7.24 -9.89
N THR A 190 3.81 7.00 -8.92
CA THR A 190 4.26 5.65 -8.56
C THR A 190 3.08 4.80 -8.08
N CYS A 191 2.16 5.39 -7.32
CA CYS A 191 0.91 4.72 -6.92
C CYS A 191 0.03 4.36 -8.13
N ASP A 192 -0.08 5.24 -9.14
CA ASP A 192 -0.82 4.95 -10.37
C ASP A 192 -0.22 3.79 -11.17
N ALA A 193 1.10 3.71 -11.23
CA ALA A 193 1.84 2.66 -11.95
C ALA A 193 1.87 1.32 -11.21
N ALA A 194 1.59 1.32 -9.90
CA ALA A 194 1.72 0.15 -9.04
C ALA A 194 0.58 -0.85 -9.21
N GLU A 195 0.90 -2.15 -9.07
CA GLU A 195 -0.11 -3.18 -8.89
C GLU A 195 -0.83 -3.03 -7.54
N ASP A 196 -2.08 -3.50 -7.46
CA ASP A 196 -2.96 -3.31 -6.30
C ASP A 196 -2.33 -3.74 -4.98
N SER A 197 -1.56 -4.83 -4.98
CA SER A 197 -0.90 -5.38 -3.79
C SER A 197 0.13 -4.42 -3.17
N VAL A 198 0.66 -3.47 -3.93
CA VAL A 198 1.74 -2.58 -3.50
C VAL A 198 1.41 -1.09 -3.62
N LYS A 199 0.20 -0.71 -4.08
CA LYS A 199 -0.19 0.70 -4.28
C LYS A 199 0.03 1.59 -3.05
N PHE A 200 -0.31 1.10 -1.85
CA PHE A 200 -0.11 1.87 -0.63
C PHE A 200 1.38 2.01 -0.27
N ALA A 201 2.18 0.95 -0.48
CA ALA A 201 3.63 1.03 -0.31
C ALA A 201 4.26 1.97 -1.35
N ALA A 202 3.79 1.94 -2.60
CA ALA A 202 4.22 2.80 -3.67
C ALA A 202 3.93 4.29 -3.38
N LEU A 203 2.75 4.59 -2.80
CA LEU A 203 2.42 5.95 -2.37
C LEU A 203 3.36 6.48 -1.28
N LEU A 204 3.89 5.60 -0.43
CA LEU A 204 4.64 5.99 0.77
C LEU A 204 6.13 5.67 0.72
N HIS A 205 6.66 5.12 -0.40
CA HIS A 205 8.05 4.64 -0.45
C HIS A 205 9.08 5.74 -0.17
N ASP A 206 8.78 6.95 -0.61
CA ASP A 206 9.62 8.14 -0.49
C ASP A 206 9.14 9.15 0.56
N ILE A 207 8.23 8.76 1.45
CA ILE A 207 7.55 9.63 2.42
C ILE A 207 8.51 10.42 3.33
N ALA A 208 9.72 9.91 3.55
CA ALA A 208 10.72 10.56 4.41
C ALA A 208 11.71 11.44 3.65
N LYS A 209 11.69 11.50 2.32
CA LYS A 209 12.60 12.37 1.57
C LYS A 209 12.57 13.83 2.02
N PRO A 210 11.40 14.47 2.27
CA PRO A 210 11.37 15.84 2.76
C PRO A 210 12.11 16.04 4.07
N ARG A 211 12.10 15.04 4.96
CA ARG A 211 12.74 15.11 6.29
C ARG A 211 14.21 14.73 6.27
N THR A 212 14.70 14.15 5.18
CA THR A 212 16.11 13.74 4.99
C THR A 212 16.80 14.56 3.93
N ASP A 213 16.18 15.63 3.44
CA ASP A 213 16.76 16.53 2.44
C ASP A 213 17.98 17.26 3.00
N MET A 214 19.11 17.06 2.34
CA MET A 214 20.39 17.71 2.66
C MET A 214 20.61 19.01 1.85
N GLY A 215 19.61 19.45 1.09
CA GLY A 215 19.65 20.68 0.28
C GLY A 215 20.40 20.53 -1.06
N ASN A 216 20.91 19.36 -1.39
CA ASN A 216 21.69 19.07 -2.60
C ASN A 216 21.10 17.97 -3.49
N GLY A 217 19.84 17.56 -3.24
CA GLY A 217 19.15 16.49 -3.95
C GLY A 217 19.50 15.08 -3.47
N HIS A 218 20.16 14.98 -2.31
CA HIS A 218 20.44 13.70 -1.65
C HIS A 218 19.57 13.53 -0.40
N PHE A 219 18.96 12.35 -0.26
CA PHE A 219 17.99 12.00 0.79
C PHE A 219 18.49 10.76 1.56
N TYR A 220 19.68 10.83 2.16
CA TYR A 220 20.30 9.69 2.82
C TYR A 220 19.45 9.16 3.99
N GLY A 221 19.19 7.85 4.00
CA GLY A 221 18.46 7.18 5.07
C GLY A 221 16.93 7.38 5.03
N HIS A 222 16.39 7.94 3.91
CA HIS A 222 14.93 8.06 3.74
C HIS A 222 14.21 6.71 3.78
N ASP A 223 14.84 5.63 3.36
CA ASP A 223 14.35 4.26 3.44
C ASP A 223 14.08 3.83 4.89
N ARG A 224 15.04 4.04 5.80
CA ARG A 224 14.91 3.70 7.23
C ARG A 224 13.92 4.62 7.93
N MET A 225 14.07 5.92 7.78
CA MET A 225 13.14 6.90 8.35
C MET A 225 11.73 6.71 7.79
N GLY A 226 11.60 6.41 6.50
CA GLY A 226 10.34 6.10 5.83
C GLY A 226 9.63 4.90 6.45
N ALA A 227 10.35 3.82 6.72
CA ALA A 227 9.79 2.65 7.39
C ALA A 227 9.26 2.99 8.81
N GLU A 228 9.96 3.85 9.56
CA GLU A 228 9.48 4.31 10.88
C GLU A 228 8.25 5.23 10.76
N MET A 229 8.23 6.13 9.78
CA MET A 229 7.08 7.01 9.51
C MET A 229 5.86 6.19 9.12
N VAL A 230 6.02 5.24 8.21
CA VAL A 230 4.94 4.36 7.74
C VAL A 230 4.37 3.51 8.88
N GLU A 231 5.19 3.01 9.80
CA GLU A 231 4.69 2.32 10.99
C GLU A 231 3.76 3.20 11.82
N LYS A 232 4.12 4.48 12.02
CA LYS A 232 3.30 5.44 12.78
C LYS A 232 2.00 5.78 12.03
N ILE A 233 2.10 6.03 10.72
CA ILE A 233 0.96 6.32 9.84
C ILE A 233 -0.03 5.15 9.85
N MET A 234 0.45 3.94 9.59
CA MET A 234 -0.41 2.75 9.51
C MET A 234 -1.02 2.38 10.87
N LYS A 235 -0.30 2.57 11.98
CA LYS A 235 -0.87 2.41 13.33
C LYS A 235 -1.99 3.43 13.59
N ARG A 236 -1.79 4.70 13.23
CA ARG A 236 -2.82 5.76 13.31
C ARG A 236 -4.06 5.40 12.50
N MET A 237 -3.85 4.88 11.29
CA MET A 237 -4.92 4.42 10.40
C MET A 237 -5.48 3.03 10.77
N LYS A 238 -5.00 2.42 11.86
CA LYS A 238 -5.51 1.12 12.37
C LYS A 238 -5.37 -0.04 11.38
N PHE A 239 -4.26 -0.10 10.66
CA PHE A 239 -3.92 -1.27 9.86
C PHE A 239 -3.58 -2.49 10.72
N PRO A 240 -3.82 -3.73 10.22
CA PRO A 240 -3.36 -4.95 10.85
C PRO A 240 -1.83 -4.99 10.98
N LYS A 241 -1.32 -5.58 12.07
CA LYS A 241 0.12 -5.66 12.33
C LYS A 241 0.90 -6.32 11.18
N ALA A 242 0.34 -7.36 10.57
CA ALA A 242 0.99 -8.07 9.46
C ALA A 242 1.20 -7.15 8.24
N GLU A 243 0.22 -6.31 7.90
CA GLU A 243 0.33 -5.35 6.81
C GLU A 243 1.34 -4.24 7.12
N ILE A 244 1.40 -3.78 8.37
CA ILE A 244 2.40 -2.81 8.82
C ILE A 244 3.80 -3.36 8.62
N GLU A 245 4.08 -4.56 9.12
CA GLU A 245 5.41 -5.18 9.01
C GLU A 245 5.78 -5.47 7.54
N ARG A 246 4.83 -5.92 6.72
CA ARG A 246 5.04 -6.10 5.28
C ARG A 246 5.41 -4.78 4.60
N THR A 247 4.62 -3.72 4.80
CA THR A 247 4.86 -2.42 4.16
C THR A 247 6.18 -1.81 4.59
N LYS A 248 6.53 -1.90 5.88
CA LYS A 248 7.85 -1.49 6.39
C LYS A 248 9.00 -2.19 5.68
N LYS A 249 8.89 -3.52 5.49
CA LYS A 249 9.92 -4.30 4.80
C LYS A 249 10.07 -3.89 3.34
N LEU A 250 8.97 -3.56 2.67
CA LEU A 250 9.02 -3.06 1.30
C LEU A 250 9.75 -1.71 1.25
N ILE A 251 9.38 -0.77 2.12
CA ILE A 251 9.94 0.57 2.13
C ILE A 251 11.42 0.57 2.51
N ILE A 252 11.84 -0.13 3.55
CA ILE A 252 13.25 -0.16 3.96
C ILE A 252 14.17 -0.84 2.92
N ASN A 253 13.61 -1.65 2.02
CA ASN A 253 14.37 -2.40 1.03
C ASN A 253 14.13 -1.92 -0.42
N HIS A 254 13.33 -0.87 -0.66
CA HIS A 254 13.00 -0.45 -2.02
C HIS A 254 14.21 0.06 -2.82
N MET A 255 15.22 0.59 -2.12
CA MET A 255 16.48 1.05 -2.71
C MET A 255 17.45 -0.11 -2.84
N PHE A 256 17.36 -0.88 -3.91
CA PHE A 256 18.36 -1.89 -4.27
C PHE A 256 18.78 -1.74 -5.73
N TYR A 257 20.01 -2.11 -6.00
CA TYR A 257 20.58 -2.17 -7.35
C TYR A 257 21.20 -3.56 -7.55
N TYR A 258 20.85 -4.20 -8.66
CA TYR A 258 21.42 -5.50 -9.03
C TYR A 258 22.24 -5.34 -10.31
N PRO A 259 23.58 -5.31 -10.21
CA PRO A 259 24.45 -5.11 -11.36
C PRO A 259 24.36 -6.31 -12.31
N HIS A 260 24.20 -6.03 -13.59
CA HIS A 260 24.17 -7.04 -14.63
C HIS A 260 24.89 -6.55 -15.91
N ILE A 261 25.41 -7.48 -16.69
CA ILE A 261 26.10 -7.19 -17.95
C ILE A 261 25.08 -7.11 -19.09
N GLU A 262 25.16 -6.06 -19.88
CA GLU A 262 24.32 -5.84 -21.05
C GLU A 262 25.08 -5.95 -22.36
N ASP A 263 24.36 -6.22 -23.45
CA ASP A 263 24.93 -6.17 -24.80
C ASP A 263 25.32 -4.73 -25.15
N GLY A 264 26.53 -4.58 -25.70
CA GLY A 264 27.05 -3.27 -26.09
C GLY A 264 27.90 -2.55 -25.04
N MET A 265 28.01 -3.06 -23.81
CA MET A 265 28.89 -2.52 -22.78
C MET A 265 30.37 -2.68 -23.17
N THR A 266 31.17 -1.68 -22.80
CA THR A 266 32.63 -1.71 -22.93
C THR A 266 33.26 -2.76 -22.02
N SER A 267 34.52 -3.10 -22.28
CA SER A 267 35.26 -4.06 -21.44
C SER A 267 35.43 -3.53 -20.00
N GLU A 268 35.64 -2.23 -19.82
CA GLU A 268 35.79 -1.57 -18.53
C GLU A 268 34.49 -1.58 -17.72
N GLU A 269 33.35 -1.32 -18.37
CA GLU A 269 32.03 -1.41 -17.73
C GLU A 269 31.71 -2.83 -17.29
N LYS A 270 32.01 -3.83 -18.12
CA LYS A 270 31.83 -5.26 -17.80
C LYS A 270 32.69 -5.67 -16.60
N GLU A 271 33.96 -5.25 -16.57
CA GLU A 271 34.87 -5.52 -15.45
C GLU A 271 34.37 -4.90 -14.16
N ASN A 272 33.88 -3.67 -14.20
CA ASN A 272 33.27 -2.99 -13.04
C ASN A 272 32.04 -3.73 -12.52
N ILE A 273 31.17 -4.23 -13.41
CA ILE A 273 29.99 -5.01 -13.04
C ILE A 273 30.39 -6.33 -12.38
N GLU A 274 31.35 -7.07 -12.96
CA GLU A 274 31.84 -8.32 -12.35
C GLU A 274 32.43 -8.11 -10.95
N LEU A 275 33.10 -6.97 -10.70
CA LEU A 275 33.61 -6.60 -9.38
C LEU A 275 32.47 -6.34 -8.34
N HIS A 276 31.33 -5.85 -8.79
CA HIS A 276 30.20 -5.50 -7.92
C HIS A 276 29.06 -6.53 -7.97
N LYS A 277 29.24 -7.63 -8.69
CA LYS A 277 28.25 -8.70 -8.82
C LYS A 277 27.93 -9.33 -7.46
N TRP A 278 26.64 -9.51 -7.23
CA TRP A 278 26.21 -10.15 -5.99
C TRP A 278 26.65 -11.62 -5.96
N SER A 279 27.34 -12.00 -4.90
CA SER A 279 27.62 -13.41 -4.60
C SER A 279 26.31 -14.14 -4.21
N ASP A 280 26.36 -15.46 -4.21
CA ASP A 280 25.22 -16.27 -3.74
C ASP A 280 24.83 -15.94 -2.30
N SER A 281 25.83 -15.69 -1.45
CA SER A 281 25.59 -15.25 -0.07
C SER A 281 24.93 -13.86 0.00
N ALA A 282 25.28 -12.94 -0.89
CA ALA A 282 24.64 -11.63 -0.98
C ALA A 282 23.16 -11.76 -1.38
N VAL A 283 22.86 -12.65 -2.35
CA VAL A 283 21.47 -12.93 -2.74
C VAL A 283 20.70 -13.59 -1.59
N ARG A 284 21.27 -14.57 -0.88
CA ARG A 284 20.64 -15.19 0.30
C ARG A 284 20.36 -14.16 1.40
N ARG A 285 21.31 -13.26 1.69
CA ARG A 285 21.09 -12.15 2.65
C ARG A 285 20.00 -11.20 2.19
N PHE A 286 19.91 -10.92 0.89
CA PHE A 286 18.80 -10.13 0.35
C PHE A 286 17.46 -10.81 0.60
N ILE A 287 17.33 -12.10 0.27
CA ILE A 287 16.11 -12.88 0.51
C ILE A 287 15.75 -12.90 2.00
N GLN A 288 16.73 -13.14 2.87
CA GLN A 288 16.54 -13.16 4.32
C GLN A 288 16.04 -11.80 4.85
N ARG A 289 16.66 -10.71 4.42
CA ARG A 289 16.33 -9.35 4.86
C ARG A 289 14.94 -8.91 4.42
N VAL A 290 14.60 -9.17 3.18
CA VAL A 290 13.29 -8.82 2.60
C VAL A 290 12.20 -9.75 3.17
N GLY A 291 12.52 -11.02 3.34
CA GLY A 291 11.57 -12.11 3.57
C GLY A 291 11.05 -12.64 2.24
N GLU A 292 11.09 -13.95 2.08
CA GLU A 292 10.75 -14.62 0.83
C GLU A 292 9.36 -14.26 0.33
N GLU A 293 8.41 -14.12 1.25
CA GLU A 293 7.02 -13.75 1.02
C GLU A 293 6.82 -12.33 0.47
N ASN A 294 7.84 -11.45 0.58
CA ASN A 294 7.75 -10.04 0.18
C ASN A 294 8.55 -9.72 -1.10
N ILE A 295 9.32 -10.66 -1.64
CA ILE A 295 10.23 -10.41 -2.77
C ILE A 295 9.46 -9.97 -4.01
N ASP A 296 8.39 -10.66 -4.36
CA ASP A 296 7.60 -10.33 -5.55
C ASP A 296 6.95 -8.94 -5.42
N ASP A 297 6.46 -8.61 -4.23
CA ASP A 297 5.91 -7.28 -3.96
C ASP A 297 6.98 -6.18 -3.97
N LEU A 298 8.18 -6.48 -3.50
CA LEU A 298 9.31 -5.54 -3.59
C LEU A 298 9.68 -5.26 -5.05
N PHE A 299 9.66 -6.28 -5.90
CA PHE A 299 9.92 -6.12 -7.33
C PHE A 299 8.82 -5.31 -8.02
N LYS A 300 7.55 -5.55 -7.70
CA LYS A 300 6.42 -4.75 -8.18
C LYS A 300 6.56 -3.27 -7.78
N LEU A 301 6.94 -3.02 -6.53
CA LEU A 301 7.20 -1.67 -6.04
C LEU A 301 8.32 -0.99 -6.83
N ARG A 302 9.45 -1.69 -7.02
CA ARG A 302 10.59 -1.15 -7.78
C ARG A 302 10.26 -0.87 -9.23
N MET A 303 9.44 -1.74 -9.87
CA MET A 303 8.94 -1.51 -11.23
C MET A 303 8.05 -0.27 -11.33
N ALA A 304 7.14 -0.09 -10.39
CA ALA A 304 6.25 1.07 -10.36
C ALA A 304 7.03 2.38 -10.14
N ASP A 305 8.02 2.38 -9.25
CA ASP A 305 8.93 3.50 -9.02
C ASP A 305 9.68 3.88 -10.30
N ALA A 306 10.26 2.89 -10.98
CA ALA A 306 10.98 3.10 -12.22
C ALA A 306 10.09 3.62 -13.35
N GLN A 307 8.87 3.09 -13.50
CA GLN A 307 7.92 3.52 -14.54
C GLN A 307 7.43 4.96 -14.33
N SER A 308 7.35 5.41 -13.09
CA SER A 308 6.93 6.77 -12.76
C SER A 308 8.05 7.80 -12.95
N ASN A 309 9.28 7.36 -13.13
CA ASN A 309 10.46 8.20 -13.25
C ASN A 309 11.00 8.20 -14.69
N ALA A 310 10.72 9.25 -15.44
CA ALA A 310 11.12 9.39 -16.84
C ALA A 310 12.64 9.42 -17.10
N SER A 311 13.45 9.63 -16.05
CA SER A 311 14.92 9.77 -16.16
C SER A 311 15.70 8.63 -15.48
N THR A 312 15.05 7.54 -15.12
CA THR A 312 15.73 6.43 -14.45
C THR A 312 16.65 5.65 -15.39
N SER A 313 17.81 5.29 -14.89
CA SER A 313 18.71 4.32 -15.51
C SER A 313 18.31 2.87 -15.23
N PHE A 314 17.28 2.64 -14.41
CA PHE A 314 16.79 1.32 -14.08
C PHE A 314 16.18 0.62 -15.30
N LYS A 315 16.53 -0.64 -15.48
CA LYS A 315 16.02 -1.49 -16.55
C LYS A 315 15.22 -2.65 -15.96
N PRO A 316 14.02 -2.94 -16.49
CA PRO A 316 13.19 -4.06 -16.04
C PRO A 316 13.91 -5.42 -16.05
N GLU A 317 14.90 -5.57 -16.94
CA GLU A 317 15.73 -6.78 -17.07
C GLU A 317 16.49 -7.09 -15.78
N GLU A 318 16.90 -6.08 -15.01
CA GLU A 318 17.58 -6.26 -13.72
C GLU A 318 16.76 -7.12 -12.76
N ILE A 319 15.46 -6.86 -12.69
CA ILE A 319 14.54 -7.66 -11.85
C ILE A 319 14.43 -9.09 -12.39
N THR A 320 14.28 -9.26 -13.70
CA THR A 320 14.14 -10.57 -14.30
C THR A 320 15.39 -11.43 -14.06
N ILE A 321 16.57 -10.84 -14.19
CA ILE A 321 17.84 -11.52 -13.95
C ILE A 321 17.96 -11.89 -12.45
N LEU A 322 17.64 -10.97 -11.54
CA LEU A 322 17.66 -11.25 -10.11
C LEU A 322 16.61 -12.31 -9.71
N GLN A 323 15.41 -12.28 -10.29
CA GLN A 323 14.39 -13.32 -10.07
C GLN A 323 14.89 -14.70 -10.48
N LYS A 324 15.52 -14.81 -11.66
CA LYS A 324 16.13 -16.06 -12.11
C LYS A 324 17.20 -16.53 -11.13
N ARG A 325 18.08 -15.64 -10.69
CA ARG A 325 19.14 -15.94 -9.73
C ARG A 325 18.58 -16.42 -8.39
N ILE A 326 17.55 -15.75 -7.89
CA ILE A 326 16.85 -16.15 -6.67
C ILE A 326 16.24 -17.55 -6.83
N SER A 327 15.61 -17.83 -7.97
CA SER A 327 15.05 -19.15 -8.26
C SER A 327 16.13 -20.26 -8.27
N GLU A 328 17.27 -20.00 -8.91
CA GLU A 328 18.40 -20.94 -8.93
C GLU A 328 18.92 -21.23 -7.50
N ILE A 329 19.04 -20.19 -6.67
CA ILE A 329 19.49 -20.30 -5.28
C ILE A 329 18.45 -21.04 -4.42
N ARG A 330 17.15 -20.81 -4.65
CA ARG A 330 16.06 -21.53 -3.94
C ARG A 330 16.08 -23.04 -4.14
N HIS A 331 16.58 -23.52 -5.26
CA HIS A 331 16.73 -24.96 -5.51
C HIS A 331 17.91 -25.59 -4.75
N GLN A 332 18.80 -24.78 -4.16
CA GLN A 332 19.83 -25.24 -3.26
C GLN A 332 19.24 -25.36 -1.84
N ASP A 333 19.73 -26.31 -1.04
CA ASP A 333 19.28 -26.47 0.37
C ASP A 333 19.67 -25.21 1.16
N MET A 334 18.71 -24.29 1.39
CA MET A 334 18.96 -22.98 1.98
C MET A 334 18.40 -22.89 3.39
N ALA A 335 19.25 -22.47 4.33
CA ALA A 335 18.78 -21.97 5.62
C ALA A 335 18.70 -20.43 5.57
N LEU A 336 17.51 -19.89 5.72
CA LEU A 336 17.23 -18.43 5.76
C LEU A 336 16.77 -17.99 7.15
N LYS A 337 16.35 -18.92 7.99
CA LYS A 337 15.87 -18.70 9.35
C LYS A 337 16.61 -19.62 10.31
N VAL A 338 16.68 -19.23 11.56
CA VAL A 338 17.27 -20.09 12.62
C VAL A 338 16.58 -21.46 12.70
N THR A 339 15.30 -21.52 12.36
CA THR A 339 14.54 -22.79 12.31
C THR A 339 14.96 -23.74 11.20
N ASP A 340 15.71 -23.26 10.22
CA ASP A 340 16.17 -24.05 9.05
C ASP A 340 17.54 -24.70 9.33
N LEU A 341 18.19 -24.33 10.45
CA LEU A 341 19.43 -24.97 10.88
C LEU A 341 19.20 -26.42 11.28
N ARG A 342 20.14 -27.29 10.95
CA ARG A 342 20.12 -28.74 11.34
C ARG A 342 20.42 -28.97 12.82
N VAL A 343 20.52 -27.91 13.63
CA VAL A 343 20.59 -27.91 15.07
C VAL A 343 19.52 -27.02 15.67
N ASN A 344 19.07 -27.38 16.86
CA ASN A 344 18.11 -26.60 17.63
C ASN A 344 18.65 -26.31 19.05
N GLY A 345 17.86 -25.59 19.86
CA GLY A 345 18.26 -25.22 21.22
C GLY A 345 18.60 -26.40 22.12
N ALA A 346 17.93 -27.57 21.97
CA ALA A 346 18.20 -28.75 22.75
C ALA A 346 19.53 -29.42 22.34
N ASP A 347 19.88 -29.37 21.06
CA ASP A 347 21.18 -29.84 20.59
C ASP A 347 22.32 -29.00 21.17
N LEU A 348 22.17 -27.69 21.17
CA LEU A 348 23.14 -26.73 21.72
C LEU A 348 23.28 -26.86 23.24
N GLU A 349 22.18 -27.12 23.96
CA GLU A 349 22.22 -27.35 25.40
C GLU A 349 23.02 -28.61 25.74
N ARG A 350 22.90 -29.67 24.94
CA ARG A 350 23.61 -30.93 25.09
C ARG A 350 25.13 -30.79 24.99
N ILE A 351 25.62 -29.84 24.20
CA ILE A 351 27.05 -29.50 24.07
C ILE A 351 27.48 -28.37 25.02
N GLY A 352 26.62 -27.99 25.99
CA GLY A 352 26.97 -27.09 27.09
C GLY A 352 26.76 -25.61 26.82
N ILE A 353 25.91 -25.23 25.82
CA ILE A 353 25.51 -23.81 25.58
C ILE A 353 24.26 -23.51 26.39
N THR A 354 24.35 -22.55 27.29
CA THR A 354 23.29 -22.22 28.26
C THR A 354 22.08 -21.56 27.56
N LYS A 355 20.87 -21.99 27.97
CA LYS A 355 19.62 -21.32 27.53
C LYS A 355 19.63 -19.85 27.86
N GLY A 356 19.12 -19.01 26.93
CA GLY A 356 18.97 -17.58 27.10
C GLY A 356 19.64 -16.77 25.98
N PRO A 357 20.06 -15.52 26.25
CA PRO A 357 20.63 -14.63 25.25
C PRO A 357 21.84 -15.21 24.52
N GLN A 358 22.71 -15.98 25.24
CA GLN A 358 23.89 -16.63 24.68
C GLN A 358 23.52 -17.65 23.59
N MET A 359 22.53 -18.49 23.83
CA MET A 359 22.05 -19.46 22.83
C MET A 359 21.46 -18.77 21.61
N GLY A 360 20.68 -17.71 21.81
CA GLY A 360 20.13 -16.89 20.72
C GLY A 360 21.21 -16.25 19.86
N TYR A 361 22.29 -15.78 20.47
CA TYR A 361 23.44 -15.24 19.76
C TYR A 361 24.15 -16.32 18.94
N VAL A 362 24.44 -17.48 19.54
CA VAL A 362 25.10 -18.60 18.84
C VAL A 362 24.29 -19.04 17.63
N LEU A 363 22.97 -19.23 17.79
CA LEU A 363 22.10 -19.63 16.67
C LEU A 363 22.11 -18.60 15.53
N LYS A 364 22.15 -17.30 15.84
CA LYS A 364 22.28 -16.25 14.83
C LYS A 364 23.62 -16.30 14.10
N GLN A 365 24.72 -16.51 14.83
CA GLN A 365 26.05 -16.63 14.22
C GLN A 365 26.15 -17.89 13.33
N LEU A 366 25.59 -19.01 13.76
CA LEU A 366 25.51 -20.23 12.95
C LEU A 366 24.72 -19.96 11.65
N LEU A 367 23.61 -19.25 11.73
CA LEU A 367 22.82 -18.89 10.54
C LEU A 367 23.63 -18.04 9.56
N GLU A 368 24.39 -17.03 10.03
CA GLU A 368 25.25 -16.21 9.17
C GLU A 368 26.30 -17.08 8.45
N VAL A 369 26.92 -18.04 9.16
CA VAL A 369 27.89 -18.96 8.54
C VAL A 369 27.23 -19.83 7.47
N VAL A 370 26.03 -20.34 7.73
CA VAL A 370 25.29 -21.17 6.76
C VAL A 370 24.80 -20.36 5.56
N ILE A 371 24.42 -19.11 5.74
CA ILE A 371 24.08 -18.22 4.63
C ILE A 371 25.28 -18.03 3.70
N ASP A 372 26.48 -17.90 4.25
CA ASP A 372 27.71 -17.82 3.45
C ASP A 372 28.07 -19.14 2.80
N ASN A 373 27.97 -20.24 3.53
CA ASN A 373 28.30 -21.57 3.06
C ASN A 373 27.26 -22.62 3.48
N PRO A 374 26.22 -22.87 2.66
CA PRO A 374 25.15 -23.82 2.98
C PRO A 374 25.59 -25.25 3.24
N ILE A 375 26.73 -25.67 2.71
CA ILE A 375 27.27 -27.03 2.92
C ILE A 375 27.52 -27.31 4.41
N LEU A 376 27.80 -26.26 5.19
CA LEU A 376 28.02 -26.35 6.62
C LEU A 376 26.73 -26.56 7.44
N ASN A 377 25.55 -26.60 6.81
CA ASN A 377 24.30 -26.88 7.50
C ASN A 377 24.14 -28.38 7.81
N THR A 378 25.13 -28.97 8.43
CA THR A 378 25.08 -30.32 9.01
C THR A 378 25.12 -30.24 10.51
N LYS A 379 24.57 -31.26 11.21
CA LYS A 379 24.55 -31.25 12.65
C LYS A 379 25.97 -31.22 13.25
N GLU A 380 26.87 -31.99 12.66
CA GLU A 380 28.27 -32.12 13.11
C GLU A 380 29.04 -30.79 12.95
N ASP A 381 28.94 -30.17 11.79
CA ASP A 381 29.61 -28.88 11.55
C ASP A 381 29.06 -27.78 12.44
N LEU A 382 27.71 -27.71 12.58
CA LEU A 382 27.06 -26.67 13.40
C LEU A 382 27.37 -26.84 14.88
N GLU A 383 27.42 -28.08 15.44
CA GLU A 383 27.82 -28.31 16.81
C GLU A 383 29.30 -27.91 17.05
N ARG A 384 30.20 -28.23 16.11
CA ARG A 384 31.62 -27.82 16.16
C ARG A 384 31.72 -26.27 16.12
N LEU A 385 31.08 -25.60 15.18
CA LEU A 385 31.10 -24.15 15.06
C LEU A 385 30.48 -23.47 16.28
N ALA A 386 29.43 -24.02 16.85
CA ALA A 386 28.81 -23.48 18.06
C ALA A 386 29.77 -23.46 19.25
N LEU A 387 30.61 -24.52 19.41
CA LEU A 387 31.66 -24.57 20.44
C LEU A 387 32.76 -23.55 20.18
N GLU A 388 33.12 -23.31 18.92
CA GLU A 388 34.11 -22.26 18.54
C GLU A 388 33.59 -20.87 18.88
N ILE A 389 32.34 -20.55 18.49
CA ILE A 389 31.68 -19.27 18.81
C ILE A 389 31.61 -19.05 20.32
N ARG A 390 31.23 -20.09 21.11
CA ARG A 390 31.20 -20.00 22.55
C ARG A 390 32.59 -19.68 23.13
N LYS A 391 33.66 -20.37 22.69
CA LYS A 391 35.04 -20.09 23.13
C LYS A 391 35.47 -18.63 22.80
N GLN A 392 35.05 -18.08 21.68
CA GLN A 392 35.33 -16.70 21.34
C GLN A 392 34.59 -15.72 22.26
N MET A 393 33.33 -16.02 22.63
CA MET A 393 32.58 -15.22 23.60
C MET A 393 33.22 -15.21 25.00
N GLU A 394 33.69 -16.38 25.47
CA GLU A 394 34.35 -16.51 26.75
C GLU A 394 35.70 -15.78 26.83
N LYS A 395 36.39 -15.57 25.70
CA LYS A 395 37.63 -14.78 25.60
C LYS A 395 37.40 -13.27 25.51
N ALA A 396 36.21 -12.85 25.13
CA ALA A 396 35.86 -11.44 24.95
C ALA A 396 35.22 -10.81 26.21
N GLN A 397 34.91 -11.64 27.22
CA GLN A 397 34.47 -11.25 28.57
C GLN A 397 35.67 -11.14 29.50
#